data_a39e0b0b78847e998360d9bd67412115
#
_entry.id   a39e0b0b78847e998360d9bd67412115
#
_cell.length_a   1.000
_cell.length_b   1.000
_cell.length_c   1.000
_cell.angle_alpha   90.00
_cell.angle_beta   90.00
_cell.angle_gamma   90.00
#
_symmetry.space_group_name_H-M   'P 1'
#
loop_
_entity.id
_entity.type
_entity.pdbx_description
1 polymer ?
#
loop_
_entity_poly.entity_id
_entity_poly.type
_entity_poly.pdbx_seq_one_letter_code
_entity_poly.pdbx_strand_id
1 'polypeptide(L)'
;MKSLKHLLAVAMAVAVLVAATGSIGNDYYLRIAFMMCVYYMCGIGMNVLVGYAGQKSLGQAGLFAAGAYSVALLTTKTQIDPWLALALGGVISGVCGVLIALPSLRVKGPYLAMVTLAFGIV
;
A
#
# COMPACT_ATOMS: atom_id res chain seq x y z
N MET A 1 -1.37 2.69 -28.39
CA MET A 1 -2.46 1.72 -28.56
C MET A 1 -2.32 0.45 -27.72
N LYS A 2 -1.13 -0.08 -27.48
CA LYS A 2 -0.93 -1.26 -26.61
C LYS A 2 -1.25 -0.96 -25.14
N SER A 3 -0.85 0.20 -24.64
CA SER A 3 -1.11 0.58 -23.23
C SER A 3 -2.58 0.79 -22.90
N LEU A 4 -3.37 1.27 -23.87
CA LEU A 4 -4.82 1.45 -23.69
C LEU A 4 -5.54 0.10 -23.57
N LYS A 5 -5.12 -0.91 -24.31
CA LYS A 5 -5.66 -2.28 -24.20
C LYS A 5 -5.36 -2.92 -22.85
N HIS A 6 -4.16 -2.68 -22.32
CA HIS A 6 -3.80 -3.16 -20.97
C HIS A 6 -4.58 -2.43 -19.88
N LEU A 7 -4.79 -1.11 -20.01
CA LEU A 7 -5.64 -0.34 -19.11
C LEU A 7 -7.09 -0.81 -19.13
N LEU A 8 -7.64 -1.06 -20.32
CA LEU A 8 -8.98 -1.60 -20.48
C LEU A 8 -9.10 -3.01 -19.91
N ALA A 9 -8.10 -3.86 -20.13
CA ALA A 9 -8.09 -5.22 -19.57
C ALA A 9 -8.05 -5.21 -18.03
N VAL A 10 -7.24 -4.33 -17.43
CA VAL A 10 -7.16 -4.17 -15.97
C VAL A 10 -8.47 -3.60 -15.43
N ALA A 11 -9.03 -2.58 -16.07
CA ALA A 11 -10.31 -2.00 -15.67
C ALA A 11 -11.45 -3.02 -15.75
N MET A 12 -11.46 -3.85 -16.79
CA MET A 12 -12.44 -4.92 -16.96
C MET A 12 -12.27 -6.03 -15.91
N ALA A 13 -11.03 -6.41 -15.59
CA ALA A 13 -10.74 -7.37 -14.54
C ALA A 13 -11.19 -6.89 -13.17
N VAL A 14 -10.96 -5.61 -12.86
CA VAL A 14 -11.42 -4.97 -11.61
C VAL A 14 -12.94 -4.89 -11.57
N ALA A 15 -13.59 -4.52 -12.68
CA ALA A 15 -15.06 -4.47 -12.77
C ALA A 15 -15.69 -5.85 -12.57
N VAL A 16 -15.11 -6.90 -13.16
CA VAL A 16 -15.56 -8.29 -12.99
C VAL A 16 -15.37 -8.74 -11.53
N LEU A 17 -14.26 -8.41 -10.90
CA LEU A 17 -14.01 -8.70 -9.49
C LEU A 17 -15.03 -8.02 -8.57
N VAL A 18 -15.31 -6.74 -8.80
CA VAL A 18 -16.30 -5.97 -8.02
C VAL A 18 -17.71 -6.52 -8.25
N ALA A 19 -18.08 -6.86 -9.48
CA ALA A 19 -19.37 -7.45 -9.79
C ALA A 19 -19.53 -8.85 -9.18
N ALA A 20 -18.48 -9.67 -9.21
CA ALA A 20 -18.47 -10.99 -8.61
C ALA A 20 -18.62 -10.93 -7.09
N THR A 21 -17.96 -9.97 -6.42
CA THR A 21 -18.07 -9.78 -4.97
C THR A 21 -19.45 -9.24 -4.56
N GLY A 22 -20.08 -8.42 -5.39
CA GLY A 22 -21.44 -7.90 -5.15
C GLY A 22 -22.55 -8.95 -5.29
N SER A 23 -22.32 -9.99 -6.10
CA SER A 23 -23.30 -11.07 -6.33
C SER A 23 -23.23 -12.19 -5.29
N ILE A 24 -22.12 -12.33 -4.59
CA ILE A 24 -21.90 -13.38 -3.60
C ILE A 24 -22.09 -12.75 -2.22
N GLY A 25 -23.28 -12.93 -1.64
CA GLY A 25 -23.65 -12.40 -0.31
C GLY A 25 -22.93 -13.05 0.87
N ASN A 26 -21.75 -13.59 0.68
CA ASN A 26 -20.91 -14.19 1.70
C ASN A 26 -19.76 -13.25 2.07
N ASP A 27 -19.74 -12.77 3.28
CA ASP A 27 -18.67 -11.92 3.86
C ASP A 27 -17.27 -12.53 3.72
N TYR A 28 -17.17 -13.84 3.62
CA TYR A 28 -15.92 -14.57 3.44
C TYR A 28 -15.23 -14.22 2.11
N TYR A 29 -15.96 -14.25 1.01
CA TYR A 29 -15.40 -13.92 -0.31
C TYR A 29 -15.06 -12.44 -0.45
N LEU A 30 -15.85 -11.57 0.18
CA LEU A 30 -15.57 -10.14 0.23
C LEU A 30 -14.24 -9.86 0.95
N ARG A 31 -13.99 -10.55 2.04
CA ARG A 31 -12.74 -10.42 2.81
C ARG A 31 -11.52 -10.91 2.00
N ILE A 32 -11.65 -12.03 1.31
CA ILE A 32 -10.59 -12.55 0.42
C ILE A 32 -10.28 -11.57 -0.71
N ALA A 33 -11.32 -11.05 -1.37
CA ALA A 33 -11.16 -10.07 -2.45
C ALA A 33 -10.46 -8.79 -1.95
N PHE A 34 -10.83 -8.30 -0.76
CA PHE A 34 -10.19 -7.16 -0.14
C PHE A 34 -8.70 -7.42 0.13
N MET A 35 -8.35 -8.57 0.71
CA MET A 35 -6.96 -8.96 0.95
C MET A 35 -6.16 -9.04 -0.34
N MET A 36 -6.74 -9.62 -1.40
CA MET A 36 -6.08 -9.67 -2.71
C MET A 36 -5.81 -8.28 -3.29
N CYS A 37 -6.76 -7.35 -3.17
CA CYS A 37 -6.56 -5.97 -3.60
C CYS A 37 -5.42 -5.29 -2.84
N VAL A 38 -5.35 -5.47 -1.53
CA VAL A 38 -4.29 -4.90 -0.68
C VAL A 38 -2.92 -5.46 -1.09
N TYR A 39 -2.79 -6.77 -1.24
CA TYR A 39 -1.53 -7.38 -1.69
C TYR A 39 -1.13 -6.93 -3.10
N TYR A 40 -2.09 -6.76 -3.99
CA TYR A 40 -1.85 -6.27 -5.33
C TYR A 40 -1.31 -4.84 -5.33
N MET A 41 -1.90 -3.95 -4.54
CA MET A 41 -1.42 -2.57 -4.37
C MET A 41 0.00 -2.53 -3.78
N CYS A 42 0.28 -3.36 -2.78
CA CYS A 42 1.63 -3.49 -2.22
C CYS A 42 2.63 -3.99 -3.26
N GLY A 43 2.24 -4.97 -4.08
CA GLY A 43 3.07 -5.50 -5.16
C GLY A 43 3.41 -4.46 -6.22
N ILE A 44 2.45 -3.63 -6.62
CA ILE A 44 2.69 -2.51 -7.55
C ILE A 44 3.66 -1.50 -6.94
N GLY A 45 3.47 -1.13 -5.68
CA GLY A 45 4.37 -0.22 -4.97
C GLY A 45 5.80 -0.73 -4.93
N MET A 46 6.00 -2.02 -4.63
CA MET A 46 7.31 -2.67 -4.66
C MET A 46 7.90 -2.69 -6.07
N ASN A 47 7.10 -2.98 -7.08
CA ASN A 47 7.57 -3.03 -8.46
C ASN A 47 8.05 -1.66 -8.95
N VAL A 48 7.35 -0.58 -8.59
CA VAL A 48 7.78 0.79 -8.88
C VAL A 48 9.10 1.09 -8.17
N LEU A 49 9.24 0.73 -6.90
CA LEU A 49 10.44 1.01 -6.12
C LEU A 49 11.66 0.24 -6.65
N VAL A 50 11.52 -1.05 -6.92
CA VAL A 50 12.60 -1.90 -7.43
C VAL A 50 12.87 -1.63 -8.91
N GLY A 51 11.81 -1.47 -9.71
CA GLY A 51 11.92 -1.31 -11.16
C GLY A 51 12.46 0.06 -11.59
N TYR A 52 12.00 1.14 -10.97
CA TYR A 52 12.37 2.51 -11.34
C TYR A 52 13.51 3.08 -10.49
N ALA A 53 13.48 2.86 -9.19
CA ALA A 53 14.49 3.39 -8.29
C ALA A 53 15.71 2.46 -8.12
N GLY A 54 15.60 1.20 -8.51
CA GLY A 54 16.67 0.20 -8.35
C GLY A 54 17.06 -0.07 -6.89
N GLN A 55 16.24 0.38 -5.95
CA GLN A 55 16.48 0.25 -4.52
C GLN A 55 15.65 -0.89 -3.94
N LYS A 56 16.32 -1.81 -3.26
CA LYS A 56 15.66 -2.88 -2.52
C LYS A 56 15.29 -2.34 -1.13
N SER A 57 14.05 -1.88 -0.96
CA SER A 57 13.54 -1.45 0.34
C SER A 57 12.67 -2.53 0.96
N LEU A 58 13.03 -2.99 2.13
CA LEU A 58 12.24 -3.95 2.94
C LEU A 58 11.35 -3.24 3.98
N GLY A 59 11.38 -1.90 4.02
CA GLY A 59 10.61 -1.09 4.97
C GLY A 59 9.15 -0.84 4.57
N GLN A 60 8.69 -1.38 3.45
CA GLN A 60 7.31 -1.17 2.97
C GLN A 60 6.27 -1.70 3.95
N ALA A 61 6.57 -2.79 4.65
CA ALA A 61 5.70 -3.34 5.69
C ALA A 61 5.50 -2.35 6.84
N GLY A 62 6.55 -1.66 7.28
CA GLY A 62 6.47 -0.63 8.32
C GLY A 62 5.63 0.58 7.88
N LEU A 63 5.79 1.04 6.65
CA LEU A 63 4.97 2.13 6.11
C LEU A 63 3.49 1.74 5.98
N PHE A 64 3.22 0.52 5.56
CA PHE A 64 1.87 -0.03 5.51
C PHE A 64 1.25 -0.11 6.90
N ALA A 65 2.00 -0.62 7.88
CA ALA A 65 1.57 -0.69 9.27
C ALA A 65 1.29 0.71 9.86
N ALA A 66 2.16 1.67 9.61
CA ALA A 66 1.98 3.05 10.07
C ALA A 66 0.72 3.69 9.48
N GLY A 67 0.47 3.49 8.18
CA GLY A 67 -0.74 3.97 7.52
C GLY A 67 -2.01 3.33 8.08
N ALA A 68 -2.03 2.01 8.18
CA ALA A 68 -3.18 1.26 8.70
C ALA A 68 -3.48 1.62 10.17
N TYR A 69 -2.46 1.74 11.00
CA TYR A 69 -2.59 2.09 12.41
C TYR A 69 -3.10 3.52 12.60
N SER A 70 -2.61 4.46 11.78
CA SER A 70 -3.07 5.86 11.79
C SER A 70 -4.55 5.96 11.44
N VAL A 71 -4.99 5.24 10.40
CA VAL A 71 -6.42 5.21 10.01
C VAL A 71 -7.26 4.58 11.12
N ALA A 72 -6.81 3.46 11.71
CA ALA A 72 -7.52 2.79 12.79
C ALA A 72 -7.67 3.68 14.02
N LEU A 73 -6.63 4.40 14.43
CA LEU A 73 -6.68 5.33 15.55
C LEU A 73 -7.61 6.52 15.29
N LEU A 74 -7.56 7.09 14.10
CA LEU A 74 -8.41 8.22 13.73
C LEU A 74 -9.90 7.83 13.70
N THR A 75 -10.22 6.66 13.17
CA THR A 75 -11.60 6.18 13.11
C THR A 75 -12.14 5.79 14.47
N THR A 76 -11.34 5.15 15.34
CA THR A 76 -11.80 4.66 16.64
C THR A 76 -11.85 5.73 17.72
N LYS A 77 -10.87 6.64 17.76
CA LYS A 77 -10.77 7.65 18.82
C LYS A 77 -11.46 8.96 18.49
N THR A 78 -11.46 9.37 17.22
CA THR A 78 -11.95 10.70 16.85
C THR A 78 -13.30 10.66 16.13
N GLN A 79 -13.81 9.46 15.82
CA GLN A 79 -15.06 9.24 15.10
C GLN A 79 -15.19 10.10 13.82
N ILE A 80 -14.08 10.34 13.16
CA ILE A 80 -14.02 11.06 11.89
C ILE A 80 -14.52 10.13 10.78
N ASP A 81 -15.12 10.70 9.76
CA ASP A 81 -15.54 9.98 8.57
C ASP A 81 -14.42 9.10 8.02
N PRO A 82 -14.69 7.82 7.68
CA PRO A 82 -13.66 6.89 7.20
C PRO A 82 -12.87 7.41 6.01
N TRP A 83 -13.49 8.19 5.13
CA TRP A 83 -12.85 8.79 3.97
C TRP A 83 -11.81 9.84 4.34
N LEU A 84 -12.13 10.68 5.33
CA LEU A 84 -11.20 11.68 5.88
C LEU A 84 -10.05 11.01 6.62
N ALA A 85 -10.34 9.95 7.39
CA ALA A 85 -9.33 9.16 8.09
C ALA A 85 -8.35 8.50 7.10
N LEU A 86 -8.85 8.02 5.97
CA LEU A 86 -8.01 7.44 4.91
C LEU A 86 -7.06 8.48 4.31
N ALA A 87 -7.57 9.67 4.01
CA ALA A 87 -6.75 10.77 3.47
C ALA A 87 -5.66 11.21 4.46
N LEU A 88 -6.01 11.38 5.74
CA LEU A 88 -5.08 11.73 6.81
C LEU A 88 -4.05 10.63 7.05
N GLY A 89 -4.47 9.36 7.07
CA GLY A 89 -3.58 8.21 7.19
C GLY A 89 -2.56 8.15 6.05
N GLY A 90 -2.99 8.48 4.83
CA GLY A 90 -2.11 8.61 3.67
C GLY A 90 -1.06 9.71 3.83
N VAL A 91 -1.46 10.87 4.35
CA VAL A 91 -0.54 11.99 4.63
C VAL A 91 0.47 11.59 5.72
N ILE A 92 0.01 11.00 6.81
CA ILE A 92 0.87 10.56 7.93
C ILE A 92 1.88 9.51 7.44
N SER A 93 1.41 8.50 6.71
CA SER A 93 2.28 7.48 6.13
C SER A 93 3.27 8.09 5.13
N GLY A 94 2.86 9.07 4.33
CA GLY A 94 3.73 9.80 3.41
C GLY A 94 4.83 10.58 4.15
N VAL A 95 4.51 11.28 5.22
CA VAL A 95 5.48 11.99 6.06
C VAL A 95 6.47 11.01 6.69
N CYS A 96 6.00 9.88 7.24
CA CYS A 96 6.86 8.82 7.75
C CYS A 96 7.77 8.26 6.65
N GLY A 97 7.25 8.09 5.44
CA GLY A 97 8.03 7.65 4.28
C GLY A 97 9.16 8.60 3.92
N VAL A 98 8.90 9.91 3.92
CA VAL A 98 9.92 10.95 3.69
C VAL A 98 10.98 10.94 4.79
N LEU A 99 10.57 10.83 6.05
CA LEU A 99 11.51 10.76 7.19
C LEU A 99 12.43 9.55 7.10
N ILE A 100 11.94 8.41 6.64
CA ILE A 100 12.73 7.20 6.43
C ILE A 100 13.62 7.33 5.17
N ALA A 101 13.12 7.99 4.15
CA ALA A 101 13.85 8.18 2.90
C ALA A 101 15.08 9.07 3.05
N LEU A 102 15.01 10.12 3.89
CA LEU A 102 16.11 11.06 4.10
C LEU A 102 17.44 10.37 4.52
N PRO A 103 17.47 9.52 5.57
CA PRO A 103 18.69 8.78 5.91
C PRO A 103 19.02 7.70 4.88
N SER A 104 18.01 7.12 4.22
CA SER A 104 18.21 6.09 3.20
C SER A 104 18.95 6.59 1.97
N LEU A 105 18.81 7.86 1.60
CA LEU A 105 19.50 8.47 0.47
C LEU A 105 21.02 8.54 0.67
N ARG A 106 21.49 8.51 1.89
CA ARG A 106 22.93 8.55 2.23
C ARG A 106 23.59 7.19 2.18
N VAL A 107 22.81 6.12 2.17
CA VAL A 107 23.31 4.74 2.24
C VAL A 107 23.13 4.09 0.87
N LYS A 108 24.23 3.63 0.28
CA LYS A 108 24.23 2.95 -1.03
C LYS A 108 24.36 1.44 -0.86
N GLY A 109 23.66 0.68 -1.72
CA GLY A 109 23.82 -0.77 -1.82
C GLY A 109 23.02 -1.58 -0.79
N PRO A 110 23.54 -2.75 -0.37
CA PRO A 110 22.82 -3.69 0.49
C PRO A 110 22.54 -3.16 1.92
N TYR A 111 23.26 -2.14 2.36
CA TYR A 111 23.02 -1.48 3.64
C TYR A 111 21.65 -0.79 3.72
N LEU A 112 21.12 -0.33 2.58
CA LEU A 112 19.79 0.26 2.50
C LEU A 112 18.71 -0.76 2.90
N ALA A 113 18.83 -2.00 2.44
CA ALA A 113 17.91 -3.08 2.79
C ALA A 113 17.95 -3.38 4.30
N MET A 114 19.12 -3.36 4.92
CA MET A 114 19.26 -3.57 6.37
C MET A 114 18.63 -2.44 7.19
N VAL A 115 18.85 -1.18 6.81
CA VAL A 115 18.29 -0.02 7.50
C VAL A 115 16.76 -0.01 7.39
N THR A 116 16.22 -0.27 6.20
CA THR A 116 14.77 -0.31 5.99
C THR A 116 14.11 -1.50 6.70
N LEU A 117 14.80 -2.64 6.80
CA LEU A 117 14.34 -3.78 7.58
C LEU A 117 14.28 -3.46 9.08
N ALA A 118 15.31 -2.80 9.61
CA ALA A 118 15.34 -2.37 11.00
C ALA A 118 14.17 -1.44 11.34
N PHE A 119 13.83 -0.51 10.45
CA PHE A 119 12.65 0.34 10.59
C PHE A 119 11.34 -0.44 10.55
N GLY A 120 11.25 -1.48 9.74
CA GLY A 120 10.06 -2.31 9.65
C GLY A 120 9.82 -3.19 10.89
N ILE A 121 10.87 -3.50 11.65
CA ILE A 121 10.79 -4.31 12.88
C ILE A 121 10.45 -3.45 14.11
N VAL A 122 10.89 -2.21 14.12
CA VAL A 122 10.62 -1.25 15.21
C VAL A 122 9.20 -0.69 15.12
#